data_0cd9b568662380ce58e002eeafce10ed
#
_entry.id   0cd9b568662380ce58e002eeafce10ed
#
_cell.length_a   1.000
_cell.length_b   1.000
_cell.length_c   1.000
_cell.angle_alpha   90.00
_cell.angle_beta   90.00
_cell.angle_gamma   90.00
#
_symmetry.space_group_name_H-M   'P 1'
#
loop_
_entity.id
_entity.type
_entity.pdbx_description
1 polymer ?
#
loop_
_entity_poly.entity_id
_entity_poly.type
_entity_poly.pdbx_seq_one_letter_code
_entity_poly.pdbx_strand_id
1 'polypeptide(L)'
;MGRLLSFIEGVLFLCACCLVLSNCGSNGCVDNRSSIPLAQFYSYDAQETALSVDSISIFGIGQPTDSMLLDSAVAVTQVYLPLRFTQDSTQYVIHYEQQGLSSPRYNDTLTFVYRSYPYFVSIDCGAMYNFVIDTCRYTRNILDSVSVTVPEICLLYTSPSPRDKRQSR
;
A
#
# COMPACT_ATOMS: atom_id res chain seq x y z
N MET A 1 -25.26 -31.21 -47.75
CA MET A 1 -25.48 -30.94 -46.31
C MET A 1 -24.34 -31.43 -45.43
N GLY A 2 -23.72 -32.60 -45.63
CA GLY A 2 -22.66 -33.12 -44.74
C GLY A 2 -21.39 -32.26 -44.64
N ARG A 3 -20.96 -31.60 -45.74
CA ARG A 3 -19.74 -30.77 -45.70
C ARG A 3 -19.88 -29.47 -44.92
N LEU A 4 -21.10 -28.93 -44.85
CA LEU A 4 -21.36 -27.70 -44.08
C LEU A 4 -21.41 -27.98 -42.57
N LEU A 5 -21.98 -29.11 -42.16
CA LEU A 5 -21.98 -29.54 -40.75
C LEU A 5 -20.54 -29.79 -40.24
N SER A 6 -19.69 -30.47 -41.03
CA SER A 6 -18.31 -30.72 -40.63
C SER A 6 -17.48 -29.45 -40.52
N PHE A 7 -17.79 -28.41 -41.28
CA PHE A 7 -17.12 -27.10 -41.17
C PHE A 7 -17.54 -26.35 -39.88
N ILE A 8 -18.82 -26.46 -39.54
CA ILE A 8 -19.36 -25.83 -38.29
C ILE A 8 -18.78 -26.52 -37.02
N GLU A 9 -18.69 -27.84 -37.04
CA GLU A 9 -18.06 -28.60 -35.95
C GLU A 9 -16.59 -28.26 -35.80
N GLY A 10 -15.83 -28.12 -36.90
CA GLY A 10 -14.43 -27.69 -36.85
C GLY A 10 -14.21 -26.29 -36.30
N VAL A 11 -15.07 -25.33 -36.67
CA VAL A 11 -15.01 -23.96 -36.15
C VAL A 11 -15.39 -23.90 -34.67
N LEU A 12 -16.39 -24.67 -34.26
CA LEU A 12 -16.81 -24.75 -32.85
C LEU A 12 -15.69 -25.36 -31.97
N PHE A 13 -15.02 -26.37 -32.46
CA PHE A 13 -13.90 -27.01 -31.77
C PHE A 13 -12.68 -26.06 -31.66
N LEU A 14 -12.38 -25.31 -32.72
CA LEU A 14 -11.31 -24.32 -32.73
C LEU A 14 -11.62 -23.17 -31.75
N CYS A 15 -12.87 -22.72 -31.72
CA CYS A 15 -13.31 -21.66 -30.79
C CYS A 15 -13.25 -22.12 -29.30
N ALA A 16 -13.64 -23.37 -29.03
CA ALA A 16 -13.54 -23.99 -27.74
C ALA A 16 -12.07 -24.13 -27.27
N CYS A 17 -11.16 -24.51 -28.18
CA CYS A 17 -9.72 -24.57 -27.87
C CYS A 17 -9.14 -23.18 -27.57
N CYS A 18 -9.56 -22.14 -28.27
CA CYS A 18 -9.10 -20.77 -27.98
C CYS A 18 -9.56 -20.26 -26.61
N LEU A 19 -10.73 -20.68 -26.13
CA LEU A 19 -11.24 -20.30 -24.81
C LEU A 19 -10.50 -20.97 -23.64
N VAL A 20 -9.92 -22.14 -23.85
CA VAL A 20 -9.14 -22.85 -22.81
C VAL A 20 -7.71 -22.31 -22.71
N LEU A 21 -7.18 -21.65 -23.76
CA LEU A 21 -5.83 -21.11 -23.76
C LEU A 21 -5.73 -19.70 -23.14
N SER A 22 -6.85 -19.05 -22.83
CA SER A 22 -6.88 -17.75 -22.17
C SER A 22 -6.76 -17.83 -20.66
N ASN A 23 -6.39 -18.96 -20.11
CA ASN A 23 -6.04 -19.08 -18.70
C ASN A 23 -4.60 -18.54 -18.47
N CYS A 24 -4.37 -17.28 -18.85
CA CYS A 24 -3.24 -16.51 -18.37
C CYS A 24 -3.52 -16.26 -16.90
N GLY A 25 -3.15 -17.22 -16.05
CA GLY A 25 -3.05 -16.99 -14.62
C GLY A 25 -2.10 -15.82 -14.43
N SER A 26 -2.65 -14.63 -14.18
CA SER A 26 -1.89 -13.56 -13.57
C SER A 26 -1.46 -14.10 -12.20
N ASN A 27 -0.31 -14.75 -12.13
CA ASN A 27 0.44 -14.88 -10.89
C ASN A 27 0.80 -13.44 -10.53
N GLY A 28 -0.19 -12.71 -9.98
CA GLY A 28 -0.03 -11.33 -9.62
C GLY A 28 1.13 -11.24 -8.66
N CYS A 29 2.17 -10.51 -9.06
CA CYS A 29 3.18 -10.10 -8.10
C CYS A 29 2.42 -9.47 -6.95
N VAL A 30 2.65 -9.99 -5.77
CA VAL A 30 2.00 -9.49 -4.55
C VAL A 30 2.31 -7.99 -4.50
N ASP A 31 1.26 -7.20 -4.60
CA ASP A 31 1.36 -5.74 -4.52
C ASP A 31 2.22 -5.40 -3.31
N ASN A 32 3.21 -4.53 -3.48
CA ASN A 32 4.26 -4.23 -2.48
C ASN A 32 3.70 -3.56 -1.19
N ARG A 33 2.46 -3.86 -0.84
CA ARG A 33 1.76 -3.31 0.33
C ARG A 33 2.37 -3.73 1.66
N SER A 34 3.05 -4.87 1.69
CA SER A 34 3.68 -5.37 2.92
C SER A 34 4.95 -4.59 3.30
N SER A 35 5.55 -3.88 2.36
CA SER A 35 6.71 -3.00 2.62
C SER A 35 6.31 -1.54 2.81
N ILE A 36 5.06 -1.24 3.08
CA ILE A 36 4.56 0.11 3.31
C ILE A 36 4.31 0.30 4.81
N PRO A 37 4.95 1.28 5.47
CA PRO A 37 4.64 1.61 6.85
C PRO A 37 3.16 1.89 7.05
N LEU A 38 2.59 1.33 8.11
CA LEU A 38 1.25 1.63 8.57
C LEU A 38 1.34 2.56 9.77
N ALA A 39 0.82 3.76 9.65
CA ALA A 39 0.65 4.70 10.75
C ALA A 39 -0.75 4.55 11.34
N GLN A 40 -0.85 4.58 12.67
CA GLN A 40 -2.11 4.56 13.41
C GLN A 40 -2.21 5.76 14.34
N PHE A 41 -3.43 6.26 14.52
CA PHE A 41 -3.72 7.36 15.43
C PHE A 41 -4.19 6.82 16.77
N TYR A 42 -3.68 7.43 17.84
CA TYR A 42 -4.05 7.09 19.20
C TYR A 42 -4.38 8.35 20.00
N SER A 43 -5.27 8.22 20.98
CA SER A 43 -5.53 9.31 21.92
C SER A 43 -4.34 9.48 22.86
N TYR A 44 -4.02 10.73 23.20
CA TYR A 44 -2.99 11.03 24.20
C TYR A 44 -3.29 10.39 25.56
N ASP A 45 -4.56 10.43 26.00
CA ASP A 45 -4.98 9.91 27.29
C ASP A 45 -5.14 8.38 27.33
N ALA A 46 -5.27 7.74 26.16
CA ALA A 46 -5.53 6.30 26.03
C ALA A 46 -4.73 5.70 24.85
N GLN A 47 -3.43 5.59 25.02
CA GLN A 47 -2.49 5.18 23.97
C GLN A 47 -2.71 3.75 23.44
N GLU A 48 -3.51 2.94 24.10
CA GLU A 48 -3.88 1.59 23.64
C GLU A 48 -5.16 1.60 22.78
N THR A 49 -5.89 2.72 22.75
CA THR A 49 -7.14 2.84 22.01
C THR A 49 -6.92 3.64 20.75
N ALA A 50 -7.21 3.01 19.60
CA ALA A 50 -7.15 3.68 18.31
C ALA A 50 -8.12 4.87 18.28
N LEU A 51 -7.62 6.04 17.87
CA LEU A 51 -8.38 7.26 17.69
C LEU A 51 -8.87 7.35 16.23
N SER A 52 -10.15 7.60 16.07
CA SER A 52 -10.72 7.96 14.78
C SER A 52 -10.61 9.46 14.56
N VAL A 53 -9.94 9.86 13.49
CA VAL A 53 -9.75 11.26 13.11
C VAL A 53 -10.64 11.57 11.90
N ASP A 54 -11.42 12.63 11.99
CA ASP A 54 -12.28 13.10 10.90
C ASP A 54 -11.71 14.33 10.23
N SER A 55 -12.06 14.55 8.96
CA SER A 55 -11.69 15.73 8.18
C SER A 55 -10.17 15.94 8.18
N ILE A 56 -9.45 14.94 7.69
CA ILE A 56 -8.00 14.92 7.59
C ILE A 56 -7.55 14.68 6.15
N SER A 57 -6.58 15.47 5.71
CA SER A 57 -5.89 15.27 4.43
C SER A 57 -4.42 14.98 4.69
N ILE A 58 -3.85 14.02 3.97
CA ILE A 58 -2.44 13.66 4.06
C ILE A 58 -1.85 13.60 2.65
N PHE A 59 -0.75 14.29 2.44
CA PHE A 59 -0.07 14.34 1.15
C PHE A 59 1.46 14.31 1.30
N GLY A 60 2.12 13.73 0.28
CA GLY A 60 3.57 13.66 0.20
C GLY A 60 4.17 14.93 -0.41
N ILE A 61 5.31 15.37 0.10
CA ILE A 61 6.06 16.51 -0.44
C ILE A 61 7.10 16.06 -1.46
N GLY A 62 7.34 16.90 -2.47
CA GLY A 62 8.42 16.72 -3.45
C GLY A 62 8.11 15.69 -4.53
N GLN A 63 6.85 15.47 -4.84
CA GLN A 63 6.40 14.81 -6.05
C GLN A 63 6.06 15.84 -7.13
N PRO A 64 6.24 15.51 -8.44
CA PRO A 64 5.81 16.36 -9.54
C PRO A 64 4.30 16.64 -9.55
N THR A 65 3.53 15.71 -9.02
CA THR A 65 2.12 15.86 -8.70
C THR A 65 1.98 15.54 -7.22
N ASP A 66 1.51 16.48 -6.42
CA ASP A 66 1.30 16.28 -4.99
C ASP A 66 0.52 14.99 -4.78
N SER A 67 1.18 14.02 -4.18
CA SER A 67 0.63 12.69 -3.98
C SER A 67 -0.30 12.74 -2.78
N MET A 68 -1.58 13.05 -3.04
CA MET A 68 -2.63 13.00 -2.05
C MET A 68 -2.86 11.54 -1.65
N LEU A 69 -2.62 11.20 -0.39
CA LEU A 69 -2.92 9.87 0.17
C LEU A 69 -4.31 9.81 0.76
N LEU A 70 -4.72 10.87 1.43
CA LEU A 70 -6.07 11.07 1.96
C LEU A 70 -6.53 12.47 1.59
N ASP A 71 -7.77 12.62 1.20
CA ASP A 71 -8.42 13.87 0.85
C ASP A 71 -9.72 14.00 1.65
N SER A 72 -9.78 14.95 2.56
CA SER A 72 -10.92 15.22 3.44
C SER A 72 -11.55 13.95 4.06
N ALA A 73 -10.69 13.00 4.40
CA ALA A 73 -11.11 11.68 4.83
C ALA A 73 -11.73 11.72 6.23
N VAL A 74 -12.73 10.86 6.45
CA VAL A 74 -13.45 10.74 7.72
C VAL A 74 -13.23 9.36 8.33
N ALA A 75 -13.34 9.27 9.65
CA ALA A 75 -13.20 8.02 10.41
C ALA A 75 -11.84 7.32 10.17
N VAL A 76 -10.77 8.09 10.02
CA VAL A 76 -9.44 7.57 9.76
C VAL A 76 -8.80 7.13 11.07
N THR A 77 -8.55 5.83 11.22
CA THR A 77 -7.81 5.27 12.34
C THR A 77 -6.37 4.91 11.98
N GLN A 78 -6.11 4.68 10.68
CA GLN A 78 -4.81 4.27 10.18
C GLN A 78 -4.62 4.69 8.72
N VAL A 79 -3.38 4.84 8.30
CA VAL A 79 -3.00 5.22 6.93
C VAL A 79 -1.68 4.56 6.54
N TYR A 80 -1.60 4.11 5.30
CA TYR A 80 -0.35 3.64 4.70
C TYR A 80 0.46 4.84 4.18
N LEU A 81 1.75 4.89 4.53
CA LEU A 81 2.67 5.97 4.18
C LEU A 81 3.81 5.44 3.28
N PRO A 82 3.62 5.37 1.95
CA PRO A 82 4.58 4.78 1.03
C PRO A 82 5.95 5.47 1.07
N LEU A 83 7.03 4.70 1.24
CA LEU A 83 8.40 5.21 1.17
C LEU A 83 8.95 5.09 -0.25
N ARG A 84 9.92 5.95 -0.59
CA ARG A 84 10.55 6.00 -1.92
C ARG A 84 11.87 5.23 -1.90
N PHE A 85 12.01 4.21 -2.73
CA PHE A 85 13.25 3.43 -2.80
C PHE A 85 14.42 4.19 -3.48
N THR A 86 14.14 5.29 -4.19
CA THR A 86 15.15 6.12 -4.86
C THR A 86 15.71 7.24 -3.98
N GLN A 87 15.21 7.37 -2.77
CA GLN A 87 15.59 8.41 -1.82
C GLN A 87 15.82 7.80 -0.43
N ASP A 88 16.53 8.53 0.40
CA ASP A 88 16.81 8.18 1.81
C ASP A 88 15.84 8.86 2.79
N SER A 89 14.93 9.66 2.26
CA SER A 89 13.90 10.35 3.07
C SER A 89 12.61 10.57 2.31
N THR A 90 11.51 10.58 3.06
CA THR A 90 10.17 10.92 2.56
C THR A 90 9.46 11.78 3.58
N GLN A 91 8.78 12.81 3.09
CA GLN A 91 8.10 13.78 3.92
C GLN A 91 6.61 13.82 3.59
N TYR A 92 5.78 13.87 4.63
CA TYR A 92 4.33 13.98 4.56
C TYR A 92 3.85 15.18 5.33
N VAL A 93 2.80 15.83 4.83
CA VAL A 93 2.04 16.85 5.54
C VAL A 93 0.70 16.27 5.96
N ILE A 94 0.34 16.51 7.19
CA ILE A 94 -0.98 16.23 7.75
C ILE A 94 -1.69 17.57 7.87
N HIS A 95 -2.79 17.72 7.13
CA HIS A 95 -3.65 18.88 7.16
C HIS A 95 -4.96 18.54 7.85
N TYR A 96 -5.33 19.33 8.85
CA TYR A 96 -6.56 19.16 9.62
C TYR A 96 -7.61 20.12 9.09
N GLU A 97 -8.74 19.59 8.62
CA GLU A 97 -9.82 20.38 8.02
C GLU A 97 -10.95 20.67 9.00
N GLN A 98 -10.83 20.23 10.24
CA GLN A 98 -11.80 20.50 11.30
C GLN A 98 -11.91 22.00 11.57
N GLN A 99 -13.10 22.42 12.00
CA GLN A 99 -13.37 23.82 12.33
C GLN A 99 -12.36 24.31 13.37
N GLY A 100 -11.65 25.39 13.06
CA GLY A 100 -10.63 25.99 13.91
C GLY A 100 -9.22 25.43 13.72
N LEU A 101 -9.03 24.29 13.04
CA LEU A 101 -7.73 23.67 12.76
C LEU A 101 -7.32 23.77 11.29
N SER A 102 -8.17 24.25 10.40
CA SER A 102 -7.94 24.30 8.95
C SER A 102 -6.86 25.30 8.47
N SER A 103 -6.29 26.07 9.40
CA SER A 103 -5.18 26.96 9.04
C SER A 103 -3.90 26.15 8.81
N PRO A 104 -3.12 26.43 7.73
CA PRO A 104 -1.85 25.76 7.45
C PRO A 104 -0.82 25.80 8.59
N ARG A 105 -0.94 26.73 9.51
CA ARG A 105 -0.08 26.83 10.69
C ARG A 105 -0.21 25.66 11.66
N TYR A 106 -1.33 24.93 11.57
CA TYR A 106 -1.60 23.75 12.39
C TYR A 106 -1.21 22.46 11.71
N ASN A 107 -0.77 22.52 10.44
CA ASN A 107 -0.30 21.34 9.74
C ASN A 107 0.87 20.71 10.47
N ASP A 108 0.84 19.40 10.61
CA ASP A 108 2.00 18.66 11.06
C ASP A 108 2.74 18.05 9.88
N THR A 109 4.05 17.97 10.02
CA THR A 109 4.94 17.39 9.03
C THR A 109 5.64 16.19 9.64
N LEU A 110 5.60 15.06 8.93
CA LEU A 110 6.35 13.84 9.24
C LEU A 110 7.47 13.67 8.24
N THR A 111 8.71 13.49 8.70
CA THR A 111 9.87 13.20 7.87
C THR A 111 10.49 11.90 8.31
N PHE A 112 10.36 10.86 7.47
CA PHE A 112 11.03 9.59 7.67
C PHE A 112 12.41 9.65 7.01
N VAL A 113 13.45 9.27 7.74
CA VAL A 113 14.80 9.01 7.21
C VAL A 113 15.02 7.51 7.31
N TYR A 114 15.41 6.89 6.21
CA TYR A 114 15.48 5.43 6.10
C TYR A 114 16.52 4.99 5.08
N ARG A 115 16.84 3.70 5.12
CA ARG A 115 17.61 3.01 4.11
C ARG A 115 16.72 2.02 3.39
N SER A 116 16.82 1.97 2.06
CA SER A 116 16.15 0.98 1.23
C SER A 116 17.15 -0.07 0.74
N TYR A 117 16.73 -1.32 0.68
CA TYR A 117 17.53 -2.38 0.09
C TYR A 117 16.64 -3.29 -0.76
N PRO A 118 17.17 -3.72 -1.92
CA PRO A 118 16.42 -4.56 -2.83
C PRO A 118 16.26 -5.98 -2.25
N TYR A 119 15.07 -6.53 -2.46
CA TYR A 119 14.75 -7.92 -2.20
C TYR A 119 14.25 -8.57 -3.47
N PHE A 120 14.91 -9.64 -3.93
CA PHE A 120 14.50 -10.36 -5.12
C PHE A 120 13.35 -11.32 -4.78
N VAL A 121 12.21 -11.15 -5.44
CA VAL A 121 11.00 -11.97 -5.20
C VAL A 121 10.95 -13.14 -6.18
N SER A 122 10.98 -12.85 -7.47
CA SER A 122 10.96 -13.85 -8.55
C SER A 122 11.39 -13.23 -9.87
N ILE A 123 11.59 -14.07 -10.89
CA ILE A 123 11.92 -13.59 -12.25
C ILE A 123 10.78 -12.73 -12.80
N ASP A 124 9.53 -13.09 -12.52
CA ASP A 124 8.35 -12.39 -13.05
C ASP A 124 8.06 -11.08 -12.33
N CYS A 125 8.31 -11.03 -11.01
CA CYS A 125 8.04 -9.86 -10.15
C CYS A 125 9.24 -8.93 -10.00
N GLY A 126 10.45 -9.40 -10.34
CA GLY A 126 11.67 -8.61 -10.21
C GLY A 126 12.08 -8.37 -8.75
N ALA A 127 12.72 -7.21 -8.53
CA ALA A 127 13.13 -6.78 -7.21
C ALA A 127 12.06 -5.88 -6.58
N MET A 128 11.77 -6.12 -5.33
CA MET A 128 11.02 -5.23 -4.44
C MET A 128 11.98 -4.59 -3.43
N TYR A 129 11.50 -3.64 -2.67
CA TYR A 129 12.32 -2.93 -1.70
C TYR A 129 11.77 -3.11 -0.29
N ASN A 130 12.68 -3.45 0.62
CA ASN A 130 12.47 -3.36 2.05
C ASN A 130 13.09 -2.06 2.57
N PHE A 131 12.62 -1.60 3.72
CA PHE A 131 13.08 -0.35 4.30
C PHE A 131 13.45 -0.55 5.77
N VAL A 132 14.46 0.18 6.21
CA VAL A 132 14.81 0.32 7.63
C VAL A 132 14.69 1.80 7.98
N ILE A 133 13.73 2.13 8.83
CA ILE A 133 13.52 3.50 9.32
C ILE A 133 14.57 3.78 10.39
N ASP A 134 15.47 4.72 10.12
CA ASP A 134 16.50 5.13 11.05
C ASP A 134 15.97 6.18 12.04
N THR A 135 15.10 7.08 11.55
CA THR A 135 14.47 8.10 12.42
C THR A 135 13.19 8.65 11.78
N CYS A 136 12.28 9.12 12.63
CA CYS A 136 11.12 9.90 12.25
C CYS A 136 11.18 11.26 12.95
N ARG A 137 11.24 12.35 12.17
CA ARG A 137 11.16 13.72 12.67
C ARG A 137 9.75 14.23 12.40
N TYR A 138 9.21 15.01 13.31
CA TYR A 138 7.85 15.55 13.18
C TYR A 138 7.72 16.92 13.84
N THR A 139 6.75 17.70 13.38
CA THR A 139 6.31 18.91 14.05
C THR A 139 5.29 18.56 15.14
N ARG A 140 5.11 19.44 16.09
CA ARG A 140 4.21 19.24 17.23
C ARG A 140 3.18 20.37 17.29
N ASN A 141 2.43 20.54 16.20
CA ASN A 141 1.38 21.56 16.19
C ASN A 141 0.08 21.00 16.77
N ILE A 142 -0.32 19.80 16.33
CA ILE A 142 -1.47 19.04 16.84
C ILE A 142 -1.02 17.66 17.35
N LEU A 143 -0.05 17.04 16.64
CA LEU A 143 0.55 15.80 17.13
C LEU A 143 1.33 16.04 18.41
N ASP A 144 1.08 15.23 19.43
CA ASP A 144 1.90 15.26 20.64
C ASP A 144 3.21 14.48 20.47
N SER A 145 3.09 13.24 20.00
CA SER A 145 4.24 12.35 19.82
C SER A 145 4.05 11.40 18.65
N VAL A 146 5.17 10.98 18.07
CA VAL A 146 5.23 9.92 17.03
C VAL A 146 6.29 8.93 17.45
N SER A 147 5.95 7.64 17.45
CA SER A 147 6.88 6.56 17.72
C SER A 147 6.92 5.56 16.58
N VAL A 148 8.11 5.05 16.25
CA VAL A 148 8.31 3.98 15.30
C VAL A 148 8.46 2.68 16.09
N THR A 149 7.40 1.88 16.14
CA THR A 149 7.39 0.62 16.90
C THR A 149 8.08 -0.53 16.16
N VAL A 150 7.98 -0.54 14.83
CA VAL A 150 8.63 -1.54 13.96
C VAL A 150 9.45 -0.79 12.93
N PRO A 151 10.76 -0.62 13.14
CA PRO A 151 11.61 0.15 12.23
C PRO A 151 11.92 -0.60 10.92
N GLU A 152 11.89 -1.93 10.93
CA GLU A 152 12.17 -2.73 9.76
C GLU A 152 10.88 -3.09 9.04
N ILE A 153 10.71 -2.54 7.83
CA ILE A 153 9.55 -2.73 6.97
C ILE A 153 9.93 -3.72 5.88
N CYS A 154 9.54 -4.97 6.07
CA CYS A 154 9.84 -6.08 5.17
C CYS A 154 8.58 -6.58 4.48
N LEU A 155 8.76 -7.18 3.29
CA LEU A 155 7.74 -8.00 2.66
C LEU A 155 7.45 -9.21 3.55
N LEU A 156 6.26 -9.26 4.11
CA LEU A 156 5.77 -10.47 4.76
C LEU A 156 5.41 -11.47 3.67
N TYR A 157 6.30 -12.39 3.39
CA TYR A 157 6.00 -13.54 2.55
C TYR A 157 5.09 -14.48 3.37
N THR A 158 3.79 -14.33 3.18
CA THR A 158 2.84 -15.34 3.66
C THR A 158 2.96 -16.55 2.74
N SER A 159 3.76 -17.51 3.14
CA SER A 159 3.74 -18.84 2.50
C SER A 159 2.27 -19.33 2.52
N PRO A 160 1.71 -19.73 1.36
CA PRO A 160 0.34 -20.23 1.33
C PRO A 160 0.23 -21.39 2.34
N SER A 161 -0.75 -21.26 3.24
CA SER A 161 -1.00 -22.27 4.27
C SER A 161 -1.17 -23.65 3.62
N PRO A 162 -0.63 -24.73 4.21
CA PRO A 162 -0.86 -26.08 3.71
C PRO A 162 -2.35 -26.47 3.57
N ARG A 163 -3.26 -25.69 4.17
CA ARG A 163 -4.71 -25.86 4.03
C ARG A 163 -5.25 -25.45 2.66
N ASP A 164 -4.60 -24.50 1.97
CA ASP A 164 -5.07 -24.06 0.65
C ASP A 164 -4.82 -25.08 -0.45
N LYS A 165 -3.95 -26.05 -0.23
CA LYS A 165 -3.66 -27.15 -1.17
C LYS A 165 -4.72 -28.25 -1.17
N ARG A 166 -5.73 -28.23 -0.28
CA ARG A 166 -6.77 -29.26 -0.19
C ARG A 166 -8.05 -28.96 -0.97
N GLN A 167 -8.18 -27.81 -1.61
CA GLN A 167 -9.39 -27.42 -2.35
C GLN A 167 -9.31 -27.60 -3.86
N SER A 168 -8.25 -28.20 -4.40
CA SER A 168 -8.18 -28.58 -5.81
C SER A 168 -8.20 -30.11 -5.97
N ARG A 169 -9.36 -30.71 -5.75
CA ARG A 169 -9.73 -32.03 -6.27
C ARG A 169 -11.19 -32.03 -6.71
#